data_8e80180cd3ec8d568c38724c9246363f
#
_entry.id   8e80180cd3ec8d568c38724c9246363f
#
_cell.length_a   1.000
_cell.length_b   1.000
_cell.length_c   1.000
_cell.angle_alpha   90.00
_cell.angle_beta   90.00
_cell.angle_gamma   90.00
#
_symmetry.space_group_name_H-M   'P 1'
#
loop_
_entity.id
_entity.type
_entity.pdbx_description
1 polymer ?
#
loop_
_entity_poly.entity_id
_entity_poly.type
_entity_poly.pdbx_seq_one_letter_code
_entity_poly.pdbx_strand_id
1 'polypeptide(L)'
;IFALSITHYKNVEATAEKLLEFRAAMDQLDSKQKESYAETFIDQYLGEFNNPRKNVHEYTDNIIRCLRLTKYIYIHGGGYYIDLEPRRMVEIEAILKDLTGEAHYYSVEGYYAFIGDYYGYTLPFESEKELQTIANDVIAEINELKNELKKDVSVYELKTDIKELKIQIESLREERLALQNEKLKYTYDDTSKIDEAENALQNINKLGMKPSIALEKWTNIALNIIDDATLIKPNSPLGDDNEPTFTAPAKVPDIECYYDSFQSICEVTMLTGRDQWFNEGQPVMRHLRDFENLNNSIPSY
;
A
#
# COMPACT_ATOMS: atom_id res chain seq x y z
N ILE A 1 17.13 -3.66 -9.71
CA ILE A 1 17.16 -3.03 -11.04
C ILE A 1 16.92 -1.53 -10.89
N PHE A 2 15.78 -1.11 -10.36
CA PHE A 2 15.42 0.29 -10.18
C PHE A 2 16.45 1.11 -9.39
N ALA A 3 16.94 0.58 -8.27
CA ALA A 3 17.93 1.26 -7.44
C ALA A 3 19.25 1.52 -8.21
N LEU A 4 19.65 0.58 -9.06
CA LEU A 4 20.85 0.72 -9.88
C LEU A 4 20.68 1.80 -10.95
N SER A 5 19.53 1.93 -11.57
CA SER A 5 19.27 2.96 -12.59
C SER A 5 19.31 4.38 -12.01
N ILE A 6 18.92 4.55 -10.76
CA ILE A 6 18.92 5.86 -10.07
C ILE A 6 20.30 6.25 -9.59
N THR A 7 21.10 5.31 -9.08
CA THR A 7 22.45 5.58 -8.61
C THR A 7 23.41 5.97 -9.73
N HIS A 8 23.12 5.55 -10.97
CA HIS A 8 23.96 5.78 -12.15
C HIS A 8 23.28 6.62 -13.24
N TYR A 9 22.41 7.56 -12.85
CA TYR A 9 21.61 8.38 -13.78
C TYR A 9 22.45 9.17 -14.80
N LYS A 10 23.73 9.45 -14.52
CA LYS A 10 24.64 10.15 -15.44
C LYS A 10 25.12 9.30 -16.63
N ASN A 11 24.90 7.99 -16.58
CA ASN A 11 25.32 7.08 -17.62
C ASN A 11 24.20 6.06 -17.90
N VAL A 12 23.07 6.58 -18.40
CA VAL A 12 21.82 5.83 -18.57
C VAL A 12 21.99 4.64 -19.52
N GLU A 13 22.74 4.83 -20.64
CA GLU A 13 22.93 3.77 -21.64
C GLU A 13 23.74 2.60 -21.08
N ALA A 14 24.88 2.88 -20.47
CA ALA A 14 25.70 1.83 -19.86
C ALA A 14 24.98 1.15 -18.67
N THR A 15 24.16 1.88 -17.94
CA THR A 15 23.33 1.31 -16.88
C THR A 15 22.27 0.39 -17.47
N ALA A 16 21.60 0.79 -18.53
CA ALA A 16 20.59 -0.03 -19.22
C ALA A 16 21.18 -1.34 -19.75
N GLU A 17 22.36 -1.29 -20.39
CA GLU A 17 23.08 -2.48 -20.86
C GLU A 17 23.37 -3.44 -19.69
N LYS A 18 23.90 -2.94 -18.58
CA LYS A 18 24.20 -3.76 -17.38
C LYS A 18 22.95 -4.38 -16.78
N LEU A 19 21.84 -3.67 -16.80
CA LEU A 19 20.56 -4.20 -16.30
C LEU A 19 20.00 -5.29 -17.21
N LEU A 20 20.16 -5.15 -18.52
CA LEU A 20 19.79 -6.20 -19.48
C LEU A 20 20.65 -7.44 -19.31
N GLU A 21 21.99 -7.29 -19.16
CA GLU A 21 22.89 -8.40 -18.84
C GLU A 21 22.47 -9.11 -17.54
N PHE A 22 22.22 -8.35 -16.49
CA PHE A 22 21.76 -8.88 -15.22
C PHE A 22 20.46 -9.67 -15.36
N ARG A 23 19.48 -9.13 -16.05
CA ARG A 23 18.18 -9.79 -16.28
C ARG A 23 18.35 -11.09 -17.05
N ALA A 24 19.10 -11.07 -18.16
CA ALA A 24 19.36 -12.25 -18.97
C ALA A 24 20.06 -13.36 -18.18
N ALA A 25 21.02 -13.00 -17.32
CA ALA A 25 21.69 -13.96 -16.44
C ALA A 25 20.72 -14.53 -15.38
N MET A 26 19.91 -13.68 -14.74
CA MET A 26 18.92 -14.10 -13.74
C MET A 26 17.90 -15.10 -14.28
N ASP A 27 17.50 -14.96 -15.54
CA ASP A 27 16.53 -15.85 -16.18
C ASP A 27 17.05 -17.29 -16.35
N GLN A 28 18.37 -17.49 -16.32
CA GLN A 28 19.03 -18.78 -16.47
C GLN A 28 19.36 -19.50 -15.15
N LEU A 29 19.11 -18.85 -14.00
CA LEU A 29 19.54 -19.31 -12.69
C LEU A 29 18.38 -19.87 -11.86
N ASP A 30 18.66 -20.85 -10.99
CA ASP A 30 17.72 -21.29 -9.96
C ASP A 30 17.63 -20.28 -8.79
N SER A 31 16.67 -20.47 -7.89
CA SER A 31 16.38 -19.52 -6.81
C SER A 31 17.57 -19.25 -5.88
N LYS A 32 18.41 -20.26 -5.59
CA LYS A 32 19.60 -20.11 -4.74
C LYS A 32 20.73 -19.38 -5.45
N GLN A 33 20.90 -19.72 -6.73
CA GLN A 33 21.89 -19.08 -7.59
C GLN A 33 21.55 -17.62 -7.84
N LYS A 34 20.24 -17.27 -7.96
CA LYS A 34 19.77 -15.90 -8.15
C LYS A 34 20.21 -14.97 -7.03
N GLU A 35 20.05 -15.39 -5.78
CA GLU A 35 20.44 -14.59 -4.62
C GLU A 35 21.96 -14.31 -4.61
N SER A 36 22.76 -15.36 -4.73
CA SER A 36 24.22 -15.23 -4.75
C SER A 36 24.72 -14.41 -5.94
N TYR A 37 24.10 -14.56 -7.12
CA TYR A 37 24.45 -13.78 -8.30
C TYR A 37 24.09 -12.30 -8.11
N ALA A 38 22.90 -12.01 -7.58
CA ALA A 38 22.46 -10.63 -7.33
C ALA A 38 23.40 -9.91 -6.35
N GLU A 39 23.80 -10.57 -5.26
CA GLU A 39 24.76 -10.04 -4.30
C GLU A 39 26.12 -9.76 -4.94
N THR A 40 26.64 -10.72 -5.71
CA THR A 40 27.91 -10.55 -6.42
C THR A 40 27.86 -9.42 -7.42
N PHE A 41 26.76 -9.30 -8.17
CA PHE A 41 26.56 -8.21 -9.13
C PHE A 41 26.53 -6.85 -8.45
N ILE A 42 25.82 -6.73 -7.31
CA ILE A 42 25.76 -5.48 -6.54
C ILE A 42 27.16 -5.09 -6.05
N ASP A 43 27.90 -6.03 -5.50
CA ASP A 43 29.27 -5.78 -4.98
C ASP A 43 30.22 -5.37 -6.11
N GLN A 44 30.11 -5.96 -7.28
CA GLN A 44 30.94 -5.62 -8.43
C GLN A 44 30.56 -4.26 -9.07
N TYR A 45 29.27 -4.03 -9.25
CA TYR A 45 28.79 -2.85 -9.96
C TYR A 45 28.77 -1.60 -9.09
N LEU A 46 28.52 -1.74 -7.80
CA LEU A 46 28.45 -0.67 -6.81
C LEU A 46 29.60 -0.74 -5.77
N GLY A 47 30.66 -1.47 -6.06
CA GLY A 47 31.78 -1.68 -5.12
C GLY A 47 32.52 -0.42 -4.70
N GLU A 48 32.38 0.68 -5.44
CA GLU A 48 32.90 2.00 -5.09
C GLU A 48 32.10 2.70 -3.97
N PHE A 49 30.87 2.27 -3.71
CA PHE A 49 30.04 2.84 -2.67
C PHE A 49 30.25 2.14 -1.33
N ASN A 50 30.15 2.92 -0.25
CA ASN A 50 30.20 2.34 1.09
C ASN A 50 28.90 1.55 1.37
N ASN A 51 29.05 0.27 1.74
CA ASN A 51 27.93 -0.64 2.01
C ASN A 51 26.92 -0.79 0.86
N PRO A 52 27.32 -1.21 -0.35
CA PRO A 52 26.50 -1.17 -1.54
C PRO A 52 25.20 -2.00 -1.40
N ARG A 53 25.24 -3.17 -0.76
CA ARG A 53 24.06 -4.01 -0.54
C ARG A 53 23.00 -3.32 0.32
N LYS A 54 23.42 -2.68 1.41
CA LYS A 54 22.51 -1.91 2.28
C LYS A 54 21.90 -0.74 1.52
N ASN A 55 22.70 -0.01 0.77
CA ASN A 55 22.23 1.13 -0.03
C ASN A 55 21.18 0.69 -1.07
N VAL A 56 21.43 -0.39 -1.80
CA VAL A 56 20.46 -0.92 -2.78
C VAL A 56 19.15 -1.28 -2.10
N HIS A 57 19.22 -1.93 -0.94
CA HIS A 57 18.02 -2.30 -0.19
C HIS A 57 17.23 -1.05 0.26
N GLU A 58 17.89 -0.07 0.86
CA GLU A 58 17.24 1.16 1.33
C GLU A 58 16.63 2.00 0.18
N TYR A 59 17.36 2.15 -0.93
CA TYR A 59 16.85 2.86 -2.10
C TYR A 59 15.68 2.12 -2.75
N THR A 60 15.74 0.82 -2.86
CA THR A 60 14.66 0.00 -3.41
C THR A 60 13.39 0.12 -2.56
N ASP A 61 13.53 0.02 -1.24
CA ASP A 61 12.40 0.18 -0.31
C ASP A 61 11.76 1.57 -0.46
N ASN A 62 12.56 2.62 -0.50
CA ASN A 62 12.04 3.98 -0.69
C ASN A 62 11.33 4.17 -2.03
N ILE A 63 11.89 3.64 -3.13
CA ILE A 63 11.27 3.73 -4.45
C ILE A 63 9.93 2.97 -4.48
N ILE A 64 9.91 1.76 -3.93
CA ILE A 64 8.69 0.95 -3.84
C ILE A 64 7.62 1.72 -3.04
N ARG A 65 7.99 2.33 -1.93
CA ARG A 65 7.07 3.17 -1.14
C ARG A 65 6.50 4.33 -1.95
N CYS A 66 7.35 5.09 -2.66
CA CYS A 66 6.92 6.19 -3.51
C CYS A 66 5.98 5.72 -4.62
N LEU A 67 6.29 4.60 -5.27
CA LEU A 67 5.46 4.02 -6.31
C LEU A 67 4.09 3.56 -5.76
N ARG A 68 4.07 2.94 -4.58
CA ARG A 68 2.82 2.53 -3.93
C ARG A 68 1.92 3.71 -3.56
N LEU A 69 2.49 4.85 -3.18
CA LEU A 69 1.71 6.07 -2.90
C LEU A 69 0.91 6.56 -4.10
N THR A 70 1.35 6.25 -5.32
CA THR A 70 0.59 6.58 -6.53
C THR A 70 -0.69 5.78 -6.66
N LYS A 71 -0.77 4.61 -6.02
CA LYS A 71 -1.82 3.60 -6.19
C LYS A 71 -1.94 3.03 -7.62
N TYR A 72 -0.98 3.36 -8.51
CA TYR A 72 -0.91 2.80 -9.88
C TYR A 72 -0.06 1.55 -9.98
N ILE A 73 0.67 1.23 -8.92
CA ILE A 73 1.56 0.08 -8.86
C ILE A 73 1.00 -0.94 -7.88
N TYR A 74 0.83 -2.14 -8.39
CA TYR A 74 0.44 -3.33 -7.66
C TYR A 74 1.67 -4.18 -7.34
N ILE A 75 1.83 -4.61 -6.09
CA ILE A 75 2.96 -5.42 -5.64
C ILE A 75 2.41 -6.72 -5.08
N HIS A 76 2.81 -7.83 -5.67
CA HIS A 76 2.32 -9.16 -5.31
C HIS A 76 3.45 -10.18 -5.17
N GLY A 77 3.11 -11.44 -4.87
CA GLY A 77 4.09 -12.52 -4.70
C GLY A 77 5.06 -12.26 -3.55
N GLY A 78 4.58 -11.71 -2.43
CA GLY A 78 5.43 -11.40 -1.28
C GLY A 78 6.42 -10.26 -1.52
N GLY A 79 6.11 -9.34 -2.42
CA GLY A 79 6.96 -8.19 -2.75
C GLY A 79 7.96 -8.42 -3.89
N TYR A 80 7.92 -9.60 -4.53
CA TYR A 80 8.87 -9.93 -5.61
C TYR A 80 8.45 -9.40 -6.98
N TYR A 81 7.15 -9.16 -7.19
CA TYR A 81 6.62 -8.73 -8.48
C TYR A 81 5.99 -7.36 -8.36
N ILE A 82 6.33 -6.50 -9.31
CA ILE A 82 5.76 -5.16 -9.48
C ILE A 82 5.00 -5.18 -10.79
N ASP A 83 3.72 -4.82 -10.74
CA ASP A 83 2.84 -4.75 -11.91
C ASP A 83 2.00 -3.48 -11.86
N LEU A 84 1.24 -3.22 -12.92
CA LEU A 84 0.29 -2.11 -12.94
C LEU A 84 -0.98 -2.51 -12.21
N GLU A 85 -1.59 -1.55 -11.48
CA GLU A 85 -2.84 -1.79 -10.75
C GLU A 85 -4.01 -1.95 -11.74
N PRO A 86 -4.60 -3.16 -11.86
CA PRO A 86 -5.62 -3.43 -12.87
C PRO A 86 -6.87 -2.56 -12.73
N ARG A 87 -7.19 -2.12 -11.51
CA ARG A 87 -8.37 -1.30 -11.21
C ARG A 87 -8.18 0.18 -11.55
N ARG A 88 -6.97 0.56 -12.03
CA ARG A 88 -6.61 1.93 -12.39
C ARG A 88 -6.10 2.06 -13.82
N MET A 89 -6.43 1.11 -14.67
CA MET A 89 -5.92 1.10 -16.05
C MET A 89 -6.37 2.32 -16.86
N VAL A 90 -7.55 2.87 -16.62
CA VAL A 90 -8.01 4.10 -17.31
C VAL A 90 -7.07 5.28 -17.02
N GLU A 91 -6.72 5.48 -15.74
CA GLU A 91 -5.77 6.51 -15.32
C GLU A 91 -4.38 6.24 -15.85
N ILE A 92 -3.90 5.00 -15.72
CA ILE A 92 -2.56 4.58 -16.14
C ILE A 92 -2.38 4.77 -17.65
N GLU A 93 -3.34 4.33 -18.46
CA GLU A 93 -3.27 4.48 -19.91
C GLU A 93 -3.30 5.95 -20.35
N ALA A 94 -4.09 6.78 -19.68
CA ALA A 94 -4.13 8.21 -19.97
C ALA A 94 -2.78 8.88 -19.63
N ILE A 95 -2.18 8.55 -18.48
CA ILE A 95 -0.86 9.04 -18.09
C ILE A 95 0.21 8.58 -19.09
N LEU A 96 0.21 7.31 -19.47
CA LEU A 96 1.21 6.76 -20.41
C LEU A 96 1.11 7.36 -21.80
N LYS A 97 -0.07 7.77 -22.26
CA LYS A 97 -0.25 8.48 -23.53
C LYS A 97 0.34 9.88 -23.51
N ASP A 98 0.27 10.56 -22.36
CA ASP A 98 0.78 11.93 -22.20
C ASP A 98 2.29 11.96 -21.90
N LEU A 99 2.86 10.85 -21.45
CA LEU A 99 4.28 10.73 -21.11
C LEU A 99 5.15 10.77 -22.36
N THR A 100 5.86 11.89 -22.55
CA THR A 100 6.81 12.06 -23.66
C THR A 100 8.14 11.33 -23.43
N GLY A 101 8.41 10.89 -22.20
CA GLY A 101 9.70 10.33 -21.78
C GLY A 101 10.79 11.39 -21.56
N GLU A 102 10.50 12.66 -21.78
CA GLU A 102 11.43 13.76 -21.54
C GLU A 102 11.40 14.21 -20.08
N ALA A 103 12.58 14.36 -19.49
CA ALA A 103 12.68 14.93 -18.16
C ALA A 103 12.39 16.43 -18.17
N HIS A 104 11.50 16.89 -17.30
CA HIS A 104 11.23 18.30 -17.13
C HIS A 104 12.15 18.88 -16.05
N TYR A 105 12.93 19.89 -16.44
CA TYR A 105 13.86 20.57 -15.53
C TYR A 105 13.30 21.91 -15.08
N TYR A 106 13.20 22.10 -13.79
CA TYR A 106 12.79 23.36 -13.19
C TYR A 106 14.01 24.12 -12.62
N SER A 107 13.97 25.45 -12.60
CA SER A 107 14.78 26.21 -11.65
C SER A 107 14.36 25.87 -10.22
N VAL A 108 15.16 26.21 -9.22
CA VAL A 108 14.81 25.96 -7.81
C VAL A 108 13.48 26.63 -7.45
N GLU A 109 13.30 27.89 -7.86
CA GLU A 109 12.07 28.66 -7.64
C GLU A 109 10.88 28.06 -8.40
N GLY A 110 11.10 27.65 -9.65
CA GLY A 110 10.08 26.98 -10.48
C GLY A 110 9.66 25.63 -9.89
N TYR A 111 10.60 24.87 -9.32
CA TYR A 111 10.28 23.62 -8.64
C TYR A 111 9.42 23.85 -7.39
N TYR A 112 9.79 24.82 -6.55
CA TYR A 112 8.98 25.15 -5.38
C TYR A 112 7.58 25.69 -5.76
N ALA A 113 7.49 26.49 -6.82
CA ALA A 113 6.20 26.94 -7.34
C ALA A 113 5.33 25.76 -7.81
N PHE A 114 5.93 24.82 -8.55
CA PHE A 114 5.24 23.60 -9.02
C PHE A 114 4.71 22.74 -7.88
N ILE A 115 5.55 22.40 -6.89
CA ILE A 115 5.11 21.56 -5.76
C ILE A 115 4.15 22.29 -4.80
N GLY A 116 4.18 23.63 -4.79
CA GLY A 116 3.27 24.46 -3.99
C GLY A 116 1.91 24.72 -4.63
N ASP A 117 1.79 24.50 -5.93
CA ASP A 117 0.55 24.70 -6.67
C ASP A 117 -0.23 23.38 -6.79
N TYR A 118 -0.87 22.99 -5.70
CA TYR A 118 -1.65 21.75 -5.63
C TYR A 118 -2.81 21.69 -6.66
N TYR A 119 -3.31 22.83 -7.12
CA TYR A 119 -4.43 22.92 -8.05
C TYR A 119 -4.03 23.24 -9.49
N GLY A 120 -2.78 23.59 -9.73
CA GLY A 120 -2.30 24.06 -11.04
C GLY A 120 -2.03 22.92 -12.04
N TYR A 121 -1.94 21.69 -11.61
CA TYR A 121 -1.68 20.55 -12.47
C TYR A 121 -2.93 19.70 -12.64
N THR A 122 -3.35 19.52 -13.90
CA THR A 122 -4.46 18.62 -14.27
C THR A 122 -3.88 17.32 -14.80
N LEU A 123 -4.29 16.20 -14.22
CA LEU A 123 -3.86 14.89 -14.69
C LEU A 123 -4.52 14.51 -16.02
N PRO A 124 -3.86 13.75 -16.90
CA PRO A 124 -4.36 13.44 -18.25
C PRO A 124 -5.75 12.76 -18.28
N PHE A 125 -6.11 12.07 -17.22
CA PHE A 125 -7.42 11.40 -17.08
C PHE A 125 -8.51 12.29 -16.45
N GLU A 126 -8.20 13.52 -16.08
CA GLU A 126 -9.18 14.44 -15.47
C GLU A 126 -10.08 15.11 -16.51
N SER A 127 -10.62 14.32 -17.41
CA SER A 127 -11.71 14.73 -18.28
C SER A 127 -13.04 14.11 -17.79
N GLU A 128 -14.16 14.74 -18.13
CA GLU A 128 -15.48 14.23 -17.73
C GLU A 128 -15.69 12.78 -18.16
N LYS A 129 -15.25 12.44 -19.39
CA LYS A 129 -15.42 11.10 -19.97
C LYS A 129 -14.63 10.02 -19.22
N GLU A 130 -13.34 10.25 -19.01
CA GLU A 130 -12.48 9.32 -18.29
C GLU A 130 -12.92 9.16 -16.84
N LEU A 131 -13.25 10.26 -16.16
CA LEU A 131 -13.74 10.22 -14.78
C LEU A 131 -15.08 9.48 -14.66
N GLN A 132 -16.01 9.65 -15.61
CA GLN A 132 -17.26 8.89 -15.63
C GLN A 132 -16.98 7.39 -15.85
N THR A 133 -16.01 7.03 -16.70
CA THR A 133 -15.61 5.64 -16.90
C THR A 133 -15.06 5.04 -15.60
N ILE A 134 -14.13 5.73 -14.94
CA ILE A 134 -13.57 5.33 -13.64
C ILE A 134 -14.68 5.15 -12.59
N ALA A 135 -15.61 6.09 -12.48
CA ALA A 135 -16.70 6.01 -11.53
C ALA A 135 -17.61 4.78 -11.79
N ASN A 136 -17.94 4.52 -13.05
CA ASN A 136 -18.75 3.37 -13.42
C ASN A 136 -18.05 2.04 -13.14
N ASP A 137 -16.73 1.95 -13.37
CA ASP A 137 -15.95 0.74 -13.07
C ASP A 137 -15.96 0.47 -11.54
N VAL A 138 -15.72 1.51 -10.72
CA VAL A 138 -15.77 1.37 -9.25
C VAL A 138 -17.18 0.99 -8.77
N ILE A 139 -18.24 1.58 -9.35
CA ILE A 139 -19.64 1.22 -9.02
C ILE A 139 -19.93 -0.23 -9.39
N ALA A 140 -19.43 -0.72 -10.52
CA ALA A 140 -19.59 -2.12 -10.91
C ALA A 140 -18.93 -3.06 -9.88
N GLU A 141 -17.70 -2.77 -9.43
CA GLU A 141 -17.03 -3.54 -8.37
C GLU A 141 -17.79 -3.49 -7.03
N ILE A 142 -18.30 -2.32 -6.63
CA ILE A 142 -19.13 -2.17 -5.42
C ILE A 142 -20.37 -3.07 -5.50
N ASN A 143 -21.08 -3.04 -6.64
CA ASN A 143 -22.29 -3.82 -6.82
C ASN A 143 -22.01 -5.32 -6.86
N GLU A 144 -20.87 -5.74 -7.40
CA GLU A 144 -20.41 -7.13 -7.33
C GLU A 144 -20.17 -7.55 -5.88
N LEU A 145 -19.42 -6.77 -5.10
CA LEU A 145 -19.17 -7.01 -3.68
C LEU A 145 -20.48 -7.05 -2.87
N LYS A 146 -21.42 -6.13 -3.13
CA LYS A 146 -22.75 -6.15 -2.48
C LYS A 146 -23.53 -7.43 -2.80
N ASN A 147 -23.50 -7.89 -4.05
CA ASN A 147 -24.13 -9.16 -4.42
C ASN A 147 -23.51 -10.34 -3.68
N GLU A 148 -22.18 -10.41 -3.59
CA GLU A 148 -21.48 -11.46 -2.83
C GLU A 148 -21.83 -11.43 -1.35
N LEU A 149 -21.96 -10.25 -0.76
CA LEU A 149 -22.35 -10.02 0.63
C LEU A 149 -23.87 -10.11 0.86
N LYS A 150 -24.66 -10.43 -0.18
CA LYS A 150 -26.14 -10.50 -0.13
C LYS A 150 -26.77 -9.18 0.33
N LYS A 151 -26.21 -8.05 -0.05
CA LYS A 151 -26.72 -6.71 0.19
C LYS A 151 -27.44 -6.16 -1.02
N ASP A 152 -28.30 -5.18 -0.80
CA ASP A 152 -29.00 -4.50 -1.88
C ASP A 152 -28.02 -3.69 -2.76
N VAL A 153 -28.17 -3.85 -4.06
CA VAL A 153 -27.40 -3.10 -5.07
C VAL A 153 -27.81 -1.62 -5.03
N SER A 154 -26.83 -0.75 -5.08
CA SER A 154 -27.05 0.70 -5.05
C SER A 154 -27.07 1.29 -6.45
N VAL A 155 -27.92 2.30 -6.64
CA VAL A 155 -27.93 3.14 -7.84
C VAL A 155 -27.26 4.46 -7.48
N TYR A 156 -26.27 4.87 -8.27
CA TYR A 156 -25.51 6.09 -8.06
C TYR A 156 -25.78 7.06 -9.21
N GLU A 157 -26.10 8.32 -8.86
CA GLU A 157 -26.13 9.42 -9.82
C GLU A 157 -24.76 10.07 -9.86
N LEU A 158 -24.11 10.07 -11.03
CA LEU A 158 -22.80 10.67 -11.19
C LEU A 158 -22.89 12.18 -11.26
N LYS A 159 -21.95 12.86 -10.60
CA LYS A 159 -21.77 14.30 -10.69
C LYS A 159 -21.25 14.68 -12.07
N THR A 160 -21.66 15.84 -12.56
CA THR A 160 -21.21 16.39 -13.86
C THR A 160 -20.03 17.37 -13.70
N ASP A 161 -19.92 18.01 -12.54
CA ASP A 161 -18.75 18.86 -12.24
C ASP A 161 -17.53 17.99 -11.95
N ILE A 162 -16.40 18.29 -12.61
CA ILE A 162 -15.16 17.50 -12.51
C ILE A 162 -14.65 17.42 -11.07
N LYS A 163 -14.71 18.50 -10.30
CA LYS A 163 -14.22 18.50 -8.91
C LYS A 163 -15.13 17.65 -8.01
N GLU A 164 -16.44 17.79 -8.16
CA GLU A 164 -17.40 16.99 -7.41
C GLU A 164 -17.33 15.51 -7.81
N LEU A 165 -17.12 15.21 -9.09
CA LEU A 165 -16.97 13.84 -9.58
C LEU A 165 -15.69 13.18 -9.05
N LYS A 166 -14.58 13.90 -8.96
CA LYS A 166 -13.34 13.40 -8.33
C LYS A 166 -13.57 13.05 -6.85
N ILE A 167 -14.25 13.91 -6.10
CA ILE A 167 -14.61 13.66 -4.69
C ILE A 167 -15.52 12.43 -4.59
N GLN A 168 -16.50 12.32 -5.48
CA GLN A 168 -17.40 11.17 -5.54
C GLN A 168 -16.65 9.86 -5.82
N ILE A 169 -15.68 9.85 -6.75
CA ILE A 169 -14.86 8.67 -7.05
C ILE A 169 -14.07 8.23 -5.82
N GLU A 170 -13.46 9.15 -5.08
CA GLU A 170 -12.74 8.78 -3.85
C GLU A 170 -13.70 8.21 -2.79
N SER A 171 -14.89 8.77 -2.61
CA SER A 171 -15.91 8.21 -1.72
C SER A 171 -16.38 6.82 -2.15
N LEU A 172 -16.54 6.57 -3.45
CA LEU A 172 -16.86 5.24 -4.00
C LEU A 172 -15.74 4.24 -3.74
N ARG A 173 -14.48 4.64 -3.87
CA ARG A 173 -13.32 3.80 -3.55
C ARG A 173 -13.26 3.45 -2.07
N GLU A 174 -13.56 4.40 -1.18
CA GLU A 174 -13.68 4.14 0.26
C GLU A 174 -14.81 3.14 0.57
N GLU A 175 -15.98 3.29 -0.06
CA GLU A 175 -17.07 2.32 0.08
C GLU A 175 -16.66 0.92 -0.41
N ARG A 176 -15.99 0.82 -1.56
CA ARG A 176 -15.44 -0.43 -2.07
C ARG A 176 -14.50 -1.10 -1.06
N LEU A 177 -13.54 -0.34 -0.50
CA LEU A 177 -12.59 -0.85 0.49
C LEU A 177 -13.31 -1.34 1.76
N ALA A 178 -14.32 -0.61 2.22
CA ALA A 178 -15.12 -1.01 3.38
C ALA A 178 -15.84 -2.36 3.12
N LEU A 179 -16.42 -2.53 1.94
CA LEU A 179 -17.07 -3.79 1.54
C LEU A 179 -16.06 -4.94 1.40
N GLN A 180 -14.88 -4.67 0.86
CA GLN A 180 -13.80 -5.66 0.78
C GLN A 180 -13.35 -6.10 2.18
N ASN A 181 -13.22 -5.17 3.12
CA ASN A 181 -12.88 -5.48 4.51
C ASN A 181 -13.99 -6.29 5.19
N GLU A 182 -15.26 -5.95 4.96
CA GLU A 182 -16.39 -6.74 5.46
C GLU A 182 -16.38 -8.17 4.89
N LYS A 183 -16.05 -8.34 3.61
CA LYS A 183 -15.91 -9.66 2.98
C LYS A 183 -14.84 -10.52 3.64
N LEU A 184 -13.81 -9.95 4.27
CA LEU A 184 -12.81 -10.72 5.00
C LEU A 184 -13.43 -11.61 6.08
N LYS A 185 -14.46 -11.15 6.81
CA LYS A 185 -15.16 -11.92 7.82
C LYS A 185 -15.71 -13.24 7.24
N TYR A 186 -16.29 -13.19 6.05
CA TYR A 186 -16.83 -14.36 5.36
C TYR A 186 -15.75 -15.22 4.70
N THR A 187 -14.65 -14.64 4.29
CA THR A 187 -13.53 -15.35 3.67
C THR A 187 -12.84 -16.26 4.68
N TYR A 188 -12.77 -15.85 5.94
CA TYR A 188 -12.10 -16.57 7.02
C TYR A 188 -13.06 -17.35 7.95
N ASP A 189 -14.27 -17.66 7.48
CA ASP A 189 -15.25 -18.50 8.20
C ASP A 189 -14.94 -20.02 8.10
N ASP A 190 -13.94 -20.40 7.31
CA ASP A 190 -13.49 -21.79 7.13
C ASP A 190 -12.26 -22.09 8.01
N THR A 191 -12.23 -23.27 8.64
CA THR A 191 -11.13 -23.74 9.48
C THR A 191 -9.77 -23.68 8.77
N SER A 192 -9.73 -23.98 7.46
CA SER A 192 -8.50 -23.90 6.68
C SER A 192 -7.95 -22.47 6.59
N LYS A 193 -8.82 -21.47 6.59
CA LYS A 193 -8.47 -20.05 6.56
C LYS A 193 -8.02 -19.54 7.93
N ILE A 194 -8.61 -20.08 8.99
CA ILE A 194 -8.15 -19.82 10.37
C ILE A 194 -6.72 -20.36 10.55
N ASP A 195 -6.46 -21.59 10.10
CA ASP A 195 -5.13 -22.21 10.12
C ASP A 195 -4.11 -21.38 9.30
N GLU A 196 -4.54 -20.83 8.16
CA GLU A 196 -3.71 -19.92 7.34
C GLU A 196 -3.30 -18.67 8.13
N ALA A 197 -4.26 -18.02 8.81
CA ALA A 197 -4.00 -16.82 9.60
C ALA A 197 -3.08 -17.12 10.81
N GLU A 198 -3.33 -18.23 11.52
CA GLU A 198 -2.47 -18.67 12.61
C GLU A 198 -1.04 -18.94 12.14
N ASN A 199 -0.89 -19.69 11.05
CA ASN A 199 0.41 -19.98 10.46
C ASN A 199 1.14 -18.73 9.98
N ALA A 200 0.43 -17.76 9.42
CA ALA A 200 1.00 -16.48 9.01
C ALA A 200 1.54 -15.69 10.21
N LEU A 201 0.77 -15.58 11.30
CA LEU A 201 1.21 -14.92 12.53
C LEU A 201 2.42 -15.61 13.16
N GLN A 202 2.46 -16.96 13.20
CA GLN A 202 3.59 -17.72 13.70
C GLN A 202 4.86 -17.57 12.85
N ASN A 203 4.71 -17.31 11.55
CA ASN A 203 5.81 -17.22 10.59
C ASN A 203 5.98 -15.81 9.99
N ILE A 204 5.64 -14.78 10.72
CA ILE A 204 5.57 -13.39 10.24
C ILE A 204 6.85 -12.93 9.52
N ASN A 205 8.01 -13.35 9.98
CA ASN A 205 9.32 -13.03 9.38
C ASN A 205 9.62 -13.77 8.06
N LYS A 206 8.76 -14.71 7.64
CA LYS A 206 8.97 -15.56 6.46
C LYS A 206 7.98 -15.26 5.32
N LEU A 207 7.07 -14.30 5.50
CA LEU A 207 5.97 -14.04 4.56
C LEU A 207 6.39 -13.28 3.30
N GLY A 208 7.67 -12.91 3.15
CA GLY A 208 8.15 -12.18 1.98
C GLY A 208 7.74 -10.70 1.91
N MET A 209 6.97 -10.21 2.89
CA MET A 209 6.67 -8.80 3.09
C MET A 209 7.36 -8.27 4.35
N LYS A 210 7.43 -6.93 4.50
CA LYS A 210 8.03 -6.33 5.69
C LYS A 210 7.29 -6.81 6.95
N PRO A 211 8.00 -7.38 7.94
CA PRO A 211 7.33 -8.02 9.08
C PRO A 211 6.37 -7.12 9.86
N SER A 212 6.66 -5.82 10.00
CA SER A 212 5.74 -4.88 10.65
C SER A 212 4.41 -4.74 9.91
N ILE A 213 4.46 -4.61 8.58
CA ILE A 213 3.25 -4.51 7.74
C ILE A 213 2.48 -5.83 7.77
N ALA A 214 3.21 -6.96 7.69
CA ALA A 214 2.61 -8.29 7.79
C ALA A 214 1.90 -8.49 9.13
N LEU A 215 2.50 -8.02 10.23
CA LEU A 215 1.92 -8.14 11.56
C LEU A 215 0.62 -7.35 11.69
N GLU A 216 0.58 -6.09 11.24
CA GLU A 216 -0.65 -5.29 11.22
C GLU A 216 -1.75 -5.96 10.39
N LYS A 217 -1.41 -6.42 9.17
CA LYS A 217 -2.35 -7.12 8.28
C LYS A 217 -2.95 -8.35 8.94
N TRP A 218 -2.11 -9.26 9.40
CA TRP A 218 -2.59 -10.53 9.94
C TRP A 218 -3.26 -10.39 11.31
N THR A 219 -2.90 -9.37 12.09
CA THR A 219 -3.65 -9.02 13.31
C THR A 219 -5.04 -8.49 12.97
N ASN A 220 -5.17 -7.61 11.97
CA ASN A 220 -6.48 -7.18 11.50
C ASN A 220 -7.35 -8.36 11.02
N ILE A 221 -6.78 -9.29 10.25
CA ILE A 221 -7.47 -10.51 9.82
C ILE A 221 -7.89 -11.35 11.02
N ALA A 222 -7.00 -11.58 11.98
CA ALA A 222 -7.30 -12.36 13.18
C ALA A 222 -8.44 -11.76 14.02
N LEU A 223 -8.44 -10.44 14.19
CA LEU A 223 -9.53 -9.74 14.88
C LEU A 223 -10.86 -9.89 14.14
N ASN A 224 -10.86 -9.82 12.80
CA ASN A 224 -12.06 -10.07 12.02
C ASN A 224 -12.55 -11.53 12.09
N ILE A 225 -11.64 -12.51 12.21
CA ILE A 225 -11.98 -13.93 12.41
C ILE A 225 -12.66 -14.16 13.77
N ILE A 226 -12.22 -13.47 14.83
CA ILE A 226 -12.82 -13.54 16.17
C ILE A 226 -14.30 -13.08 16.13
N ASP A 227 -14.60 -12.11 15.29
CA ASP A 227 -15.95 -11.59 14.99
C ASP A 227 -16.78 -11.20 16.23
N ASP A 228 -16.10 -10.64 17.26
CA ASP A 228 -16.74 -10.15 18.47
C ASP A 228 -16.93 -8.63 18.48
N ALA A 229 -16.31 -7.92 17.54
CA ALA A 229 -16.42 -6.48 17.38
C ALA A 229 -17.49 -6.08 16.35
N THR A 230 -18.16 -4.97 16.58
CA THR A 230 -19.10 -4.36 15.64
C THR A 230 -18.38 -3.84 14.39
N LEU A 231 -17.18 -3.26 14.58
CA LEU A 231 -16.32 -2.75 13.52
C LEU A 231 -14.86 -2.91 13.90
N ILE A 232 -14.06 -3.44 12.97
CA ILE A 232 -12.59 -3.42 13.02
C ILE A 232 -12.10 -2.50 11.91
N LYS A 233 -11.35 -1.46 12.28
CA LYS A 233 -10.84 -0.47 11.34
C LYS A 233 -9.31 -0.41 11.39
N PRO A 234 -8.61 -1.02 10.43
CA PRO A 234 -7.16 -0.83 10.30
C PRO A 234 -6.86 0.60 9.84
N ASN A 235 -5.81 1.21 10.39
CA ASN A 235 -5.33 2.53 10.00
C ASN A 235 -4.14 2.46 9.04
N SER A 236 -3.66 1.27 8.70
CA SER A 236 -2.69 1.05 7.63
C SER A 236 -3.27 1.53 6.29
N PRO A 237 -2.55 2.34 5.51
CA PRO A 237 -3.00 2.73 4.19
C PRO A 237 -3.14 1.49 3.29
N LEU A 238 -4.33 1.29 2.72
CA LEU A 238 -4.63 0.16 1.84
C LEU A 238 -4.50 0.54 0.37
N GLY A 239 -4.01 -0.39 -0.44
CA GLY A 239 -4.11 -0.35 -1.89
C GLY A 239 -5.52 -0.71 -2.36
N ASP A 240 -5.77 -0.56 -3.66
CA ASP A 240 -7.06 -0.94 -4.25
C ASP A 240 -7.30 -2.47 -4.24
N ASP A 241 -6.24 -3.24 -4.01
CA ASP A 241 -6.25 -4.69 -3.80
C ASP A 241 -6.57 -5.09 -2.34
N ASN A 242 -6.87 -4.11 -1.47
CA ASN A 242 -7.07 -4.29 -0.04
C ASN A 242 -5.81 -4.78 0.73
N GLU A 243 -4.64 -4.67 0.12
CA GLU A 243 -3.37 -5.00 0.78
C GLU A 243 -2.77 -3.73 1.42
N PRO A 244 -2.20 -3.82 2.64
CA PRO A 244 -1.57 -2.68 3.26
C PRO A 244 -0.32 -2.25 2.47
N THR A 245 -0.27 -0.98 2.13
CA THR A 245 0.87 -0.39 1.41
C THR A 245 1.96 0.06 2.36
N PHE A 246 1.60 0.34 3.61
CA PHE A 246 2.50 0.80 4.67
C PHE A 246 1.93 0.44 6.05
N THR A 247 2.68 0.68 7.11
CA THR A 247 2.19 0.66 8.50
C THR A 247 1.28 1.86 8.77
N ALA A 248 0.48 1.80 9.82
CA ALA A 248 -0.35 2.91 10.27
C ALA A 248 0.47 4.22 10.39
N PRO A 249 -0.12 5.39 10.06
CA PRO A 249 0.56 6.67 10.20
C PRO A 249 0.89 6.99 11.66
N ALA A 250 1.97 7.77 11.87
CA ALA A 250 2.30 8.23 13.21
C ALA A 250 1.15 9.00 13.87
N LYS A 251 0.94 8.79 15.17
CA LYS A 251 -0.08 9.43 16.03
C LYS A 251 -1.50 8.89 15.87
N VAL A 252 -1.70 7.82 15.14
CA VAL A 252 -2.94 7.06 15.14
C VAL A 252 -2.64 5.62 15.56
N PRO A 253 -3.59 4.90 16.20
CA PRO A 253 -3.40 3.49 16.54
C PRO A 253 -3.31 2.63 15.28
N ASP A 254 -2.71 1.45 15.37
CA ASP A 254 -2.62 0.54 14.24
C ASP A 254 -4.00 0.02 13.81
N ILE A 255 -4.86 -0.34 14.77
CA ILE A 255 -6.21 -0.83 14.52
C ILE A 255 -7.16 -0.25 15.58
N GLU A 256 -8.29 0.27 15.14
CA GLU A 256 -9.40 0.69 16.00
C GLU A 256 -10.47 -0.40 16.05
N CYS A 257 -10.90 -0.80 17.24
CA CYS A 257 -11.90 -1.84 17.47
C CYS A 257 -13.10 -1.26 18.20
N TYR A 258 -14.28 -1.39 17.61
CA TYR A 258 -15.54 -0.88 18.16
C TYR A 258 -16.45 -2.03 18.57
N TYR A 259 -16.94 -1.99 19.78
CA TYR A 259 -17.86 -2.97 20.36
C TYR A 259 -19.16 -2.26 20.82
N ASP A 260 -20.19 -2.99 21.15
CA ASP A 260 -21.49 -2.41 21.53
C ASP A 260 -21.40 -1.50 22.78
N SER A 261 -20.56 -1.83 23.74
CA SER A 261 -20.48 -1.15 25.04
C SER A 261 -19.15 -0.47 25.35
N PHE A 262 -18.13 -0.70 24.55
CA PHE A 262 -16.81 -0.12 24.67
C PHE A 262 -16.10 -0.04 23.32
N GLN A 263 -14.97 0.61 23.30
CA GLN A 263 -14.06 0.65 22.15
C GLN A 263 -12.63 0.39 22.63
N SER A 264 -11.78 -0.08 21.74
CA SER A 264 -10.38 -0.30 22.05
C SER A 264 -9.47 0.03 20.88
N ILE A 265 -8.21 0.26 21.20
CA ILE A 265 -7.15 0.30 20.20
C ILE A 265 -6.34 -1.00 20.28
N CYS A 266 -5.86 -1.48 19.14
CA CYS A 266 -4.90 -2.56 19.08
C CYS A 266 -3.62 -2.03 18.42
N GLU A 267 -2.54 -2.06 19.18
CA GLU A 267 -1.21 -1.67 18.74
C GLU A 267 -0.36 -2.93 18.56
N VAL A 268 0.34 -3.04 17.45
CA VAL A 268 1.16 -4.19 17.15
C VAL A 268 2.62 -3.79 16.98
N THR A 269 3.52 -4.55 17.55
CA THR A 269 4.95 -4.26 17.47
C THR A 269 5.79 -5.52 17.34
N MET A 270 6.87 -5.42 16.58
CA MET A 270 7.91 -6.44 16.50
C MET A 270 8.93 -6.36 17.66
N LEU A 271 8.84 -5.32 18.47
CA LEU A 271 9.69 -5.15 19.64
C LEU A 271 9.27 -6.11 20.77
N THR A 272 10.23 -6.56 21.56
CA THR A 272 9.99 -7.47 22.68
C THR A 272 10.70 -7.01 23.96
N GLY A 273 10.16 -7.40 25.11
CA GLY A 273 10.78 -7.18 26.40
C GLY A 273 10.93 -5.70 26.79
N ARG A 274 12.15 -5.30 27.18
CA ARG A 274 12.43 -3.91 27.58
C ARG A 274 12.27 -2.91 26.48
N ASP A 275 12.64 -3.27 25.26
CA ASP A 275 12.57 -2.36 24.10
C ASP A 275 11.12 -2.06 23.75
N GLN A 276 10.22 -3.02 23.86
CA GLN A 276 8.78 -2.81 23.71
C GLN A 276 8.25 -1.83 24.75
N TRP A 277 8.56 -2.04 26.01
CA TRP A 277 8.11 -1.17 27.10
C TRP A 277 8.60 0.26 26.95
N PHE A 278 9.88 0.47 26.66
CA PHE A 278 10.48 1.80 26.56
C PHE A 278 10.06 2.57 25.31
N ASN A 279 9.90 1.88 24.20
CA ASN A 279 9.64 2.55 22.91
C ASN A 279 8.14 2.67 22.61
N GLU A 280 7.29 1.72 23.08
CA GLU A 280 5.86 1.67 22.73
C GLU A 280 4.96 2.15 23.88
N GLY A 281 5.37 2.03 25.13
CA GLY A 281 4.49 2.32 26.26
C GLY A 281 3.93 3.75 26.27
N GLN A 282 4.75 4.77 25.98
CA GLN A 282 4.27 6.16 25.89
C GLN A 282 3.47 6.45 24.60
N PRO A 283 3.89 6.02 23.42
CA PRO A 283 3.08 6.12 22.20
C PRO A 283 1.68 5.51 22.35
N VAL A 284 1.57 4.28 22.83
CA VAL A 284 0.28 3.58 23.05
C VAL A 284 -0.63 4.38 23.99
N MET A 285 -0.12 4.84 25.13
CA MET A 285 -0.90 5.66 26.08
C MET A 285 -1.37 6.98 25.47
N ARG A 286 -0.59 7.57 24.59
CA ARG A 286 -0.98 8.78 23.87
C ARG A 286 -2.07 8.48 22.84
N HIS A 287 -1.91 7.42 22.03
CA HIS A 287 -2.90 7.00 21.05
C HIS A 287 -4.23 6.68 21.71
N LEU A 288 -4.22 5.96 22.83
CA LEU A 288 -5.44 5.67 23.59
C LEU A 288 -6.11 6.95 24.08
N ARG A 289 -5.37 7.89 24.67
CA ARG A 289 -5.93 9.17 25.14
C ARG A 289 -6.49 10.00 23.98
N ASP A 290 -5.80 10.07 22.86
CA ASP A 290 -6.23 10.84 21.69
C ASP A 290 -7.48 10.18 21.06
N PHE A 291 -7.54 8.85 21.01
CA PHE A 291 -8.69 8.07 20.58
C PHE A 291 -9.91 8.27 21.51
N GLU A 292 -9.71 8.22 22.83
CA GLU A 292 -10.75 8.49 23.83
C GLU A 292 -11.31 9.91 23.70
N ASN A 293 -10.47 10.91 23.47
CA ASN A 293 -10.90 12.30 23.29
C ASN A 293 -11.76 12.50 22.04
N LEU A 294 -11.49 11.76 20.98
CA LEU A 294 -12.27 11.79 19.74
C LEU A 294 -13.59 11.02 19.86
N ASN A 295 -13.65 10.01 20.71
CA ASN A 295 -14.74 9.06 20.82
C ASN A 295 -15.25 8.95 22.27
N ASN A 296 -15.51 10.06 22.92
CA ASN A 296 -15.79 10.15 24.37
C ASN A 296 -17.19 9.66 24.79
N SER A 297 -17.97 9.07 23.90
CA SER A 297 -19.33 8.59 24.18
C SER A 297 -19.39 7.23 24.90
N ILE A 298 -18.35 6.42 24.79
CA ILE A 298 -18.21 5.09 25.40
C ILE A 298 -16.79 4.87 25.94
N PRO A 299 -16.59 3.96 26.92
CA PRO A 299 -15.27 3.68 27.47
C PRO A 299 -14.27 3.22 26.40
N SER A 300 -13.01 3.66 26.54
CA SER A 300 -11.89 3.29 25.65
C SER A 300 -10.82 2.49 26.40
N TYR A 301 -10.24 1.48 25.73
CA TYR A 301 -9.23 0.58 26.29
C TYR A 301 -8.06 0.37 25.32
#